data_e82632ff3109b00b86a67924e6d8d9ed
#
_entry.id   e82632ff3109b00b86a67924e6d8d9ed
#
_cell.length_a   1.000
_cell.length_b   1.000
_cell.length_c   1.000
_cell.angle_alpha   90.00
_cell.angle_beta   90.00
_cell.angle_gamma   90.00
#
_symmetry.space_group_name_H-M   'P 1'
#
loop_
_entity.id
_entity.type
_entity.pdbx_description
1 polymer ?
#
loop_
_entity_poly.entity_id
_entity_poly.type
_entity_poly.pdbx_seq_one_letter_code
_entity_poly.pdbx_strand_id
1 'polypeptide(L)'
;MKLLSPLALFAACSLLATSLMAAEEQPGLTGCAAKKQAISEQIEQARAHGNSAQQAGLEKALSEVTEHCTDAGLKKQREQKVLDARHEVTQRTKDLDKAMKKGDADKINKRKDKLAESKKELQQALDELEK
;
A
#
# COMPACT_ATOMS: atom_id res chain seq x y z
N MET A 1 -6.49 -14.30 69.62
CA MET A 1 -5.54 -13.22 69.92
C MET A 1 -4.61 -13.09 68.75
N LYS A 2 -4.82 -12.01 67.96
CA LYS A 2 -3.81 -11.00 67.62
C LYS A 2 -2.65 -11.54 66.76
N LEU A 3 -2.28 -11.02 65.64
CA LEU A 3 -2.11 -9.65 65.23
C LEU A 3 -2.09 -9.54 63.68
N LEU A 4 -2.68 -8.50 63.23
CA LEU A 4 -2.64 -7.96 61.88
C LEU A 4 -1.23 -7.46 61.52
N SER A 5 -0.79 -7.74 60.31
CA SER A 5 0.30 -6.99 59.69
C SER A 5 -0.09 -6.62 58.26
N PRO A 6 -0.20 -5.35 57.93
CA PRO A 6 -0.49 -4.95 56.55
C PRO A 6 0.79 -4.89 55.75
N LEU A 7 0.89 -5.78 54.78
CA LEU A 7 1.96 -5.71 53.77
C LEU A 7 1.56 -4.67 52.73
N ALA A 8 2.26 -3.56 52.74
CA ALA A 8 2.15 -2.52 51.73
C ALA A 8 2.68 -3.03 50.40
N LEU A 9 1.76 -3.25 49.45
CA LEU A 9 2.11 -3.53 48.06
C LEU A 9 2.46 -2.20 47.38
N PHE A 10 3.73 -1.98 47.16
CA PHE A 10 4.20 -0.94 46.23
C PHE A 10 3.97 -1.44 44.81
N ALA A 11 2.90 -0.98 44.17
CA ALA A 11 2.72 -1.12 42.73
C ALA A 11 3.61 -0.12 42.01
N ALA A 12 4.77 -0.57 41.55
CA ALA A 12 5.60 0.17 40.65
C ALA A 12 4.93 0.13 39.25
N CYS A 13 4.17 1.17 38.93
CA CYS A 13 3.72 1.43 37.56
C CYS A 13 4.94 1.84 36.72
N SER A 14 5.54 0.86 36.06
CA SER A 14 6.49 1.11 34.98
C SER A 14 5.72 1.66 33.76
N LEU A 15 5.74 2.97 33.61
CA LEU A 15 5.31 3.67 32.40
C LEU A 15 6.29 3.29 31.29
N LEU A 16 5.95 2.28 30.52
CA LEU A 16 6.54 2.02 29.22
C LEU A 16 6.08 3.15 28.31
N ALA A 17 6.90 4.21 28.24
CA ALA A 17 6.80 5.20 27.20
C ALA A 17 7.14 4.49 25.87
N THR A 18 6.12 3.97 25.18
CA THR A 18 6.23 3.62 23.78
C THR A 18 6.45 4.92 23.03
N SER A 19 7.72 5.19 22.69
CA SER A 19 8.05 6.19 21.71
C SER A 19 7.37 5.76 20.41
N LEU A 20 6.20 6.32 20.11
CA LEU A 20 5.73 6.40 18.75
C LEU A 20 6.81 7.21 18.02
N MET A 21 7.69 6.52 17.32
CA MET A 21 8.43 7.15 16.25
C MET A 21 7.36 7.53 15.21
N ALA A 22 6.89 8.77 15.31
CA ALA A 22 6.29 9.43 14.18
C ALA A 22 7.34 9.33 13.07
N ALA A 23 7.05 8.54 12.03
CA ALA A 23 7.79 8.64 10.80
C ALA A 23 7.67 10.12 10.40
N GLU A 24 8.75 10.88 10.58
CA GLU A 24 8.86 12.19 9.99
C GLU A 24 8.69 11.95 8.48
N GLU A 25 7.53 12.26 7.97
CA GLU A 25 7.33 12.46 6.55
C GLU A 25 8.33 13.54 6.15
N GLN A 26 9.44 13.12 5.58
CA GLN A 26 10.40 14.05 5.01
C GLN A 26 9.64 14.84 3.93
N PRO A 27 9.53 16.17 4.07
CA PRO A 27 8.79 16.96 3.12
C PRO A 27 9.47 16.83 1.76
N GLY A 28 8.84 16.12 0.85
CA GLY A 28 8.94 16.52 -0.51
C GLY A 28 9.69 15.71 -1.54
N LEU A 29 10.05 14.46 -1.33
CA LEU A 29 10.45 13.66 -2.50
C LEU A 29 9.19 13.22 -3.25
N THR A 30 9.03 13.72 -4.48
CA THR A 30 7.95 13.35 -5.39
C THR A 30 8.51 12.75 -6.66
N GLY A 31 7.65 12.17 -7.49
CA GLY A 31 8.04 11.71 -8.81
C GLY A 31 9.12 10.64 -8.80
N CYS A 32 10.11 10.81 -9.69
CA CYS A 32 11.21 9.86 -9.87
C CYS A 32 12.12 9.78 -8.64
N ALA A 33 12.29 10.87 -7.91
CA ALA A 33 13.11 10.90 -6.70
C ALA A 33 12.49 10.03 -5.60
N ALA A 34 11.20 10.18 -5.34
CA ALA A 34 10.47 9.33 -4.40
C ALA A 34 10.49 7.85 -4.82
N LYS A 35 10.34 7.57 -6.10
CA LYS A 35 10.40 6.20 -6.63
C LYS A 35 11.76 5.56 -6.42
N LYS A 36 12.85 6.29 -6.63
CA LYS A 36 14.23 5.81 -6.37
C LYS A 36 14.43 5.51 -4.89
N GLN A 37 14.01 6.41 -4.01
CA GLN A 37 14.12 6.22 -2.57
C GLN A 37 13.37 4.97 -2.11
N ALA A 38 12.11 4.82 -2.52
CA ALA A 38 11.30 3.65 -2.15
C ALA A 38 11.95 2.32 -2.60
N ILE A 39 12.57 2.28 -3.78
CA ILE A 39 13.30 1.08 -4.24
C ILE A 39 14.56 0.87 -3.40
N SER A 40 15.30 1.92 -3.05
CA SER A 40 16.49 1.81 -2.21
C SER A 40 16.17 1.27 -0.82
N GLU A 41 15.09 1.73 -0.20
CA GLU A 41 14.60 1.22 1.08
C GLU A 41 14.23 -0.27 1.01
N GLN A 42 13.59 -0.70 -0.09
CA GLN A 42 13.28 -2.11 -0.31
C GLN A 42 14.54 -2.97 -0.52
N ILE A 43 15.59 -2.43 -1.15
CA ILE A 43 16.88 -3.11 -1.27
C ILE A 43 17.49 -3.34 0.11
N GLU A 44 17.46 -2.34 0.98
CA GLU A 44 17.96 -2.48 2.35
C GLU A 44 17.18 -3.53 3.14
N GLN A 45 15.85 -3.54 3.01
CA GLN A 45 15.00 -4.56 3.63
C GLN A 45 15.31 -5.96 3.09
N ALA A 46 15.43 -6.13 1.77
CA ALA A 46 15.78 -7.41 1.17
C ALA A 46 17.15 -7.92 1.65
N ARG A 47 18.12 -7.01 1.79
CA ARG A 47 19.46 -7.31 2.32
C ARG A 47 19.40 -7.73 3.79
N ALA A 48 18.65 -7.01 4.62
CA ALA A 48 18.48 -7.34 6.04
C ALA A 48 17.83 -8.72 6.25
N HIS A 49 16.95 -9.13 5.34
CA HIS A 49 16.32 -10.45 5.35
C HIS A 49 17.07 -11.54 4.60
N GLY A 50 18.25 -11.23 4.06
CA GLY A 50 19.07 -12.21 3.31
C GLY A 50 18.44 -12.66 1.99
N ASN A 51 17.48 -11.92 1.45
CA ASN A 51 16.79 -12.25 0.19
C ASN A 51 17.57 -11.70 -1.01
N SER A 52 18.63 -12.41 -1.39
CA SER A 52 19.52 -12.01 -2.47
C SER A 52 18.84 -11.94 -3.85
N ALA A 53 17.88 -12.80 -4.11
CA ALA A 53 17.13 -12.78 -5.37
C ALA A 53 16.26 -11.52 -5.49
N GLN A 54 15.57 -11.14 -4.42
CA GLN A 54 14.80 -9.90 -4.37
C GLN A 54 15.71 -8.66 -4.46
N GLN A 55 16.84 -8.67 -3.74
CA GLN A 55 17.82 -7.59 -3.79
C GLN A 55 18.30 -7.36 -5.23
N ALA A 56 18.73 -8.39 -5.94
CA ALA A 56 19.22 -8.27 -7.32
C ALA A 56 18.13 -7.73 -8.27
N GLY A 57 16.88 -8.15 -8.11
CA GLY A 57 15.76 -7.63 -8.89
C GLY A 57 15.49 -6.14 -8.62
N LEU A 58 15.57 -5.72 -7.36
CA LEU A 58 15.39 -4.32 -6.96
C LEU A 58 16.55 -3.42 -7.40
N GLU A 59 17.78 -3.91 -7.35
CA GLU A 59 18.97 -3.19 -7.86
C GLU A 59 18.85 -2.92 -9.37
N LYS A 60 18.37 -3.91 -10.13
CA LYS A 60 18.06 -3.71 -11.55
C LYS A 60 16.96 -2.67 -11.74
N ALA A 61 15.88 -2.74 -10.96
CA ALA A 61 14.80 -1.78 -11.03
C ALA A 61 15.28 -0.36 -10.68
N LEU A 62 16.19 -0.21 -9.72
CA LEU A 62 16.81 1.07 -9.37
C LEU A 62 17.63 1.65 -10.53
N SER A 63 18.42 0.81 -11.21
CA SER A 63 19.18 1.22 -12.41
C SER A 63 18.24 1.73 -13.50
N GLU A 64 17.21 0.97 -13.84
CA GLU A 64 16.20 1.35 -14.84
C GLU A 64 15.51 2.69 -14.50
N VAL A 65 15.12 2.87 -13.24
CA VAL A 65 14.51 4.14 -12.80
C VAL A 65 15.51 5.28 -12.84
N THR A 66 16.78 5.02 -12.53
CA THR A 66 17.83 6.05 -12.55
C THR A 66 18.13 6.54 -13.96
N GLU A 67 18.12 5.63 -14.92
CA GLU A 67 18.49 5.92 -16.30
C GLU A 67 17.31 6.47 -17.14
N HIS A 68 16.09 5.97 -16.87
CA HIS A 68 14.96 6.19 -17.79
C HIS A 68 13.77 6.93 -17.17
N CYS A 69 13.73 7.13 -15.83
CA CYS A 69 12.62 7.83 -15.23
C CYS A 69 12.69 9.33 -15.51
N THR A 70 11.60 9.88 -16.01
CA THR A 70 11.34 11.32 -16.03
C THR A 70 10.03 11.61 -15.33
N ASP A 71 9.92 12.72 -14.61
CA ASP A 71 8.69 13.05 -13.85
C ASP A 71 7.49 13.18 -14.78
N ALA A 72 7.66 13.75 -15.96
CA ALA A 72 6.62 13.82 -16.98
C ALA A 72 6.19 12.44 -17.48
N GLY A 73 7.15 11.53 -17.71
CA GLY A 73 6.88 10.15 -18.11
C GLY A 73 6.16 9.37 -17.01
N LEU A 74 6.59 9.55 -15.76
CA LEU A 74 5.97 8.91 -14.61
C LEU A 74 4.53 9.40 -14.39
N LYS A 75 4.29 10.70 -14.52
CA LYS A 75 2.95 11.28 -14.46
C LYS A 75 2.04 10.69 -15.54
N LYS A 76 2.51 10.66 -16.79
CA LYS A 76 1.76 10.06 -17.89
C LYS A 76 1.42 8.59 -17.66
N GLN A 77 2.34 7.82 -17.10
CA GLN A 77 2.07 6.41 -16.73
C GLN A 77 0.99 6.30 -15.65
N ARG A 78 1.01 7.16 -14.64
CA ARG A 78 0.00 7.18 -13.58
C ARG A 78 -1.37 7.59 -14.11
N GLU A 79 -1.43 8.61 -14.96
CA GLU A 79 -2.66 9.03 -15.65
C GLU A 79 -3.25 7.87 -16.48
N GLN A 80 -2.41 7.14 -17.21
CA GLN A 80 -2.86 5.98 -17.98
C GLN A 80 -3.41 4.88 -17.09
N LYS A 81 -2.76 4.56 -15.96
CA LYS A 81 -3.30 3.59 -14.98
C LYS A 81 -4.68 3.99 -14.47
N VAL A 82 -4.91 5.28 -14.20
CA VAL A 82 -6.24 5.76 -13.78
C VAL A 82 -7.27 5.54 -14.87
N LEU A 83 -6.93 5.82 -16.14
CA LEU A 83 -7.83 5.59 -17.27
C LEU A 83 -8.17 4.10 -17.43
N ASP A 84 -7.18 3.23 -17.33
CA ASP A 84 -7.36 1.78 -17.45
C ASP A 84 -8.23 1.24 -16.30
N ALA A 85 -7.98 1.68 -15.06
CA ALA A 85 -8.79 1.30 -13.91
C ALA A 85 -10.24 1.80 -14.00
N ARG A 86 -10.48 3.02 -14.52
CA ARG A 86 -11.83 3.52 -14.80
C ARG A 86 -12.55 2.69 -15.84
N HIS A 87 -11.84 2.28 -16.90
CA HIS A 87 -12.38 1.41 -17.93
C HIS A 87 -12.81 0.07 -17.33
N GLU A 88 -11.96 -0.53 -16.49
CA GLU A 88 -12.24 -1.79 -15.80
C GLU A 88 -13.48 -1.68 -14.90
N VAL A 89 -13.60 -0.64 -14.08
CA VAL A 89 -14.82 -0.40 -13.27
C VAL A 89 -16.06 -0.33 -14.16
N THR A 90 -15.97 0.33 -15.30
CA THR A 90 -17.08 0.45 -16.26
C THR A 90 -17.48 -0.93 -16.81
N GLN A 91 -16.51 -1.77 -17.17
CA GLN A 91 -16.76 -3.13 -17.66
C GLN A 91 -17.39 -4.01 -16.56
N ARG A 92 -16.87 -3.97 -15.34
CA ARG A 92 -17.42 -4.73 -14.20
C ARG A 92 -18.84 -4.31 -13.85
N THR A 93 -19.15 -3.01 -13.96
CA THR A 93 -20.52 -2.51 -13.78
C THR A 93 -21.45 -3.09 -14.84
N LYS A 94 -21.07 -3.07 -16.12
CA LYS A 94 -21.87 -3.67 -17.19
C LYS A 94 -22.07 -5.19 -17.00
N ASP A 95 -21.03 -5.87 -16.52
CA ASP A 95 -21.11 -7.31 -16.25
C ASP A 95 -22.05 -7.64 -15.09
N LEU A 96 -22.05 -6.80 -14.02
CA LEU A 96 -22.99 -6.92 -12.93
C LEU A 96 -24.42 -6.69 -13.41
N ASP A 97 -24.67 -5.65 -14.19
CA ASP A 97 -26.01 -5.37 -14.76
C ASP A 97 -26.54 -6.53 -15.60
N LYS A 98 -25.65 -7.14 -16.41
CA LYS A 98 -26.02 -8.34 -17.19
C LYS A 98 -26.39 -9.53 -16.29
N ALA A 99 -25.64 -9.73 -15.19
CA ALA A 99 -25.92 -10.80 -14.23
C ALA A 99 -27.23 -10.56 -13.49
N MET A 100 -27.51 -9.32 -13.09
CA MET A 100 -28.77 -8.91 -12.44
C MET A 100 -29.99 -9.17 -13.35
N LYS A 101 -29.89 -8.84 -14.63
CA LYS A 101 -30.97 -9.11 -15.61
C LYS A 101 -31.25 -10.59 -15.78
N LYS A 102 -30.26 -11.47 -15.55
CA LYS A 102 -30.44 -12.93 -15.63
C LYS A 102 -30.93 -13.56 -14.33
N GLY A 103 -30.90 -12.86 -13.21
CA GLY A 103 -31.41 -13.30 -11.91
C GLY A 103 -30.59 -14.39 -11.22
N ASP A 104 -29.36 -14.69 -11.67
CA ASP A 104 -28.48 -15.71 -11.08
C ASP A 104 -27.74 -15.15 -9.87
N ALA A 105 -28.20 -15.52 -8.67
CA ALA A 105 -27.70 -14.96 -7.41
C ALA A 105 -26.17 -15.17 -7.21
N ASP A 106 -25.65 -16.35 -7.56
CA ASP A 106 -24.23 -16.67 -7.40
C ASP A 106 -23.36 -15.82 -8.34
N LYS A 107 -23.82 -15.66 -9.58
CA LYS A 107 -23.12 -14.78 -10.55
C LYS A 107 -23.21 -13.33 -10.13
N ILE A 108 -24.33 -12.87 -9.60
CA ILE A 108 -24.50 -11.51 -9.11
C ILE A 108 -23.48 -11.24 -7.99
N ASN A 109 -23.37 -12.13 -6.98
CA ASN A 109 -22.42 -11.96 -5.89
C ASN A 109 -20.97 -11.93 -6.41
N LYS A 110 -20.58 -12.88 -7.24
CA LYS A 110 -19.25 -12.89 -7.87
C LYS A 110 -18.93 -11.62 -8.66
N ARG A 111 -19.92 -11.03 -9.35
CA ARG A 111 -19.73 -9.77 -10.10
C ARG A 111 -19.65 -8.55 -9.18
N LYS A 112 -20.37 -8.55 -8.05
CA LYS A 112 -20.22 -7.51 -7.01
C LYS A 112 -18.83 -7.50 -6.42
N ASP A 113 -18.27 -8.66 -6.08
CA ASP A 113 -16.92 -8.78 -5.54
C ASP A 113 -15.87 -8.23 -6.52
N LYS A 114 -15.98 -8.62 -7.79
CA LYS A 114 -15.07 -8.11 -8.83
C LYS A 114 -15.20 -6.60 -9.07
N LEU A 115 -16.40 -6.07 -8.98
CA LEU A 115 -16.60 -4.61 -9.07
C LEU A 115 -16.00 -3.89 -7.85
N ALA A 116 -16.13 -4.46 -6.66
CA ALA A 116 -15.53 -3.91 -5.45
C ALA A 116 -13.99 -3.89 -5.55
N GLU A 117 -13.39 -4.97 -6.05
CA GLU A 117 -11.96 -5.08 -6.33
C GLU A 117 -11.50 -3.99 -7.31
N SER A 118 -12.16 -3.87 -8.47
CA SER A 118 -11.80 -2.85 -9.48
C SER A 118 -11.96 -1.42 -8.97
N LYS A 119 -12.94 -1.16 -8.10
CA LYS A 119 -13.06 0.16 -7.44
C LYS A 119 -11.90 0.45 -6.49
N LYS A 120 -11.42 -0.56 -5.76
CA LYS A 120 -10.23 -0.44 -4.90
C LYS A 120 -8.98 -0.16 -5.73
N GLU A 121 -8.80 -0.85 -6.84
CA GLU A 121 -7.69 -0.62 -7.77
C GLU A 121 -7.72 0.79 -8.36
N LEU A 122 -8.90 1.29 -8.72
CA LEU A 122 -9.05 2.67 -9.18
C LEU A 122 -8.65 3.67 -8.09
N GLN A 123 -9.07 3.45 -6.84
CA GLN A 123 -8.67 4.32 -5.74
C GLN A 123 -7.14 4.32 -5.56
N GLN A 124 -6.51 3.15 -5.61
CA GLN A 124 -5.05 3.03 -5.53
C GLN A 124 -4.35 3.79 -6.67
N ALA A 125 -4.88 3.69 -7.89
CA ALA A 125 -4.32 4.41 -9.03
C ALA A 125 -4.46 5.94 -8.88
N LEU A 126 -5.56 6.42 -8.29
CA LEU A 126 -5.76 7.84 -7.97
C LEU A 126 -4.77 8.31 -6.89
N ASP A 127 -4.60 7.53 -5.83
CA ASP A 127 -3.66 7.84 -4.75
C ASP A 127 -2.20 7.87 -5.26
N GLU A 128 -1.87 7.01 -6.24
CA GLU A 128 -0.55 7.03 -6.90
C GLU A 128 -0.34 8.27 -7.80
N LEU A 129 -1.42 8.82 -8.37
CA LEU A 129 -1.34 9.99 -9.23
C LEU A 129 -0.97 11.26 -8.44
N GLU A 130 -1.35 11.32 -7.16
CA GLU A 130 -1.11 12.47 -6.27
C GLU A 130 0.31 12.47 -5.65
N LYS A 131 1.06 11.37 -5.79
CA LYS A 131 2.44 11.22 -5.27
C LYS A 131 3.47 11.67 -6.30
#